data_e24bdfa5278cdcf9ac0e2601f2204d49
#
_entry.id   e24bdfa5278cdcf9ac0e2601f2204d49
#
_cell.length_a   1.000
_cell.length_b   1.000
_cell.length_c   1.000
_cell.angle_alpha   90.00
_cell.angle_beta   90.00
_cell.angle_gamma   90.00
#
_symmetry.space_group_name_H-M   'P 1'
#
loop_
_entity.id
_entity.type
_entity.pdbx_description
1 polymer ?
#
loop_
_entity_poly.entity_id
_entity_poly.type
_entity_poly.pdbx_seq_one_letter_code
_entity_poly.pdbx_strand_id
1 'polypeptide(L)'
;LKEVKEKFDSINYDYMPLCHGNALSFYFSDPEQNGVEIFVDTPWDVDQPQGIPWDPELNEQEALEWVKQTFKNEPGFIQREESTKEFVNR
;
A
#
# COMPACT_ATOMS: atom_id res chain seq x y z
N LEU A 1 1.94 5.88 5.95
CA LEU A 1 3.11 5.93 5.04
C LEU A 1 3.53 7.34 4.64
N LYS A 2 2.74 8.34 5.02
CA LYS A 2 3.11 9.71 4.69
C LYS A 2 4.45 10.10 5.31
N GLU A 3 4.71 9.63 6.52
CA GLU A 3 5.97 9.89 7.19
C GLU A 3 7.15 9.26 6.46
N VAL A 4 6.95 8.07 5.91
CA VAL A 4 7.99 7.40 5.13
C VAL A 4 8.26 8.18 3.85
N LYS A 5 7.19 8.64 3.19
CA LYS A 5 7.33 9.47 2.00
C LYS A 5 8.13 10.74 2.29
N GLU A 6 7.80 11.40 3.40
CA GLU A 6 8.48 12.63 3.77
C GLU A 6 9.96 12.39 4.02
N LYS A 7 10.29 11.26 4.61
CA LYS A 7 11.68 10.92 4.84
C LYS A 7 12.43 10.68 3.53
N PHE A 8 11.83 9.92 2.60
CA PHE A 8 12.44 9.69 1.30
C PHE A 8 12.65 10.98 0.55
N ASP A 9 11.67 11.87 0.58
CA ASP A 9 11.77 13.16 -0.09
C ASP A 9 12.88 14.03 0.52
N SER A 10 13.02 14.00 1.83
CA SER A 10 14.00 14.82 2.53
C SER A 10 15.43 14.43 2.20
N ILE A 11 15.68 13.17 1.87
CA ILE A 11 17.01 12.69 1.49
C ILE A 11 17.11 12.43 -0.02
N ASN A 12 16.09 12.82 -0.77
CA ASN A 12 16.05 12.68 -2.23
C ASN A 12 16.22 11.25 -2.70
N TYR A 13 15.57 10.31 -2.02
CA TYR A 13 15.67 8.89 -2.30
C TYR A 13 14.51 8.45 -3.20
N ASP A 14 14.82 7.71 -4.25
CA ASP A 14 13.80 7.26 -5.19
C ASP A 14 12.96 6.11 -4.61
N TYR A 15 11.68 6.14 -4.90
CA TYR A 15 10.75 5.09 -4.49
C TYR A 15 9.58 5.05 -5.47
N MET A 16 8.87 3.92 -5.49
CA MET A 16 7.68 3.76 -6.33
C MET A 16 6.49 3.38 -5.44
N PRO A 17 5.49 4.25 -5.35
CA PRO A 17 4.28 3.93 -4.58
C PRO A 17 3.33 3.10 -5.42
N LEU A 18 3.02 1.88 -4.96
CA LEU A 18 2.07 1.00 -5.63
C LEU A 18 1.02 0.52 -4.64
N CYS A 19 -0.21 0.41 -5.12
CA CYS A 19 -1.32 -0.12 -4.34
C CYS A 19 -1.75 -1.43 -4.95
N HIS A 20 -1.84 -2.46 -4.12
CA HIS A 20 -2.28 -3.78 -4.53
C HIS A 20 -3.75 -4.05 -4.17
N GLY A 21 -4.46 -3.03 -3.70
CA GLY A 21 -5.83 -3.17 -3.22
C GLY A 21 -5.88 -3.66 -1.79
N ASN A 22 -5.10 -4.69 -1.47
CA ASN A 22 -5.01 -5.21 -0.10
C ASN A 22 -3.88 -4.56 0.70
N ALA A 23 -3.04 -3.76 0.06
CA ALA A 23 -1.93 -3.09 0.73
C ALA A 23 -1.53 -1.84 -0.04
N LEU A 24 -1.03 -0.86 0.70
CA LEU A 24 -0.40 0.33 0.14
C LEU A 24 1.10 0.17 0.36
N SER A 25 1.88 0.29 -0.69
CA SER A 25 3.30 -0.07 -0.66
C SER A 25 4.20 1.00 -1.23
N PHE A 26 5.44 1.02 -0.74
CA PHE A 26 6.54 1.74 -1.36
C PHE A 26 7.61 0.71 -1.72
N TYR A 27 8.01 0.70 -2.98
CA TYR A 27 9.11 -0.12 -3.47
C TYR A 27 10.33 0.75 -3.71
N PHE A 28 11.47 0.29 -3.26
CA PHE A 28 12.72 1.02 -3.46
C PHE A 28 13.88 0.05 -3.42
N SER A 29 15.08 0.53 -3.78
CA SER A 29 16.29 -0.26 -3.68
C SER A 29 17.13 0.23 -2.52
N ASP A 30 17.72 -0.68 -1.76
CA ASP A 30 18.65 -0.28 -0.71
C ASP A 30 20.01 0.12 -1.35
N PRO A 31 20.96 0.63 -0.55
CA PRO A 31 22.26 1.05 -1.11
C PRO A 31 23.01 -0.08 -1.82
N GLU A 32 22.70 -1.34 -1.51
CA GLU A 32 23.33 -2.48 -2.17
C GLU A 32 22.51 -2.99 -3.35
N GLN A 33 21.48 -2.23 -3.75
CA GLN A 33 20.62 -2.50 -4.90
C GLN A 33 19.70 -3.68 -4.72
N ASN A 34 19.41 -4.08 -3.49
CA ASN A 34 18.38 -5.06 -3.21
C ASN A 34 17.02 -4.39 -3.23
N GLY A 35 16.03 -5.05 -3.83
CA GLY A 35 14.66 -4.55 -3.83
C GLY A 35 14.03 -4.69 -2.46
N VAL A 36 13.37 -3.63 -1.98
CA VAL A 36 12.72 -3.59 -0.67
C VAL A 36 11.32 -3.07 -0.83
N GLU A 37 10.39 -3.64 -0.09
CA GLU A 37 9.01 -3.14 -0.04
C GLU A 37 8.65 -2.82 1.40
N ILE A 38 8.12 -1.60 1.62
CA ILE A 38 7.49 -1.23 2.87
C ILE A 38 6.00 -1.12 2.58
N PHE A 39 5.15 -1.75 3.38
CA PHE A 39 3.73 -1.73 3.10
C PHE A 39 2.90 -1.70 4.38
N VAL A 40 1.65 -1.23 4.23
CA VAL A 40 0.62 -1.37 5.27
C VAL A 40 -0.59 -2.03 4.63
N ASP A 41 -1.23 -2.93 5.37
CA ASP A 41 -2.43 -3.60 4.88
C ASP A 41 -3.61 -2.63 4.88
N THR A 42 -4.48 -2.78 3.88
CA THR A 42 -5.78 -2.10 3.88
C THR A 42 -6.81 -3.06 4.50
N PRO A 43 -8.02 -2.56 4.85
CA PRO A 43 -9.04 -3.47 5.39
C PRO A 43 -9.75 -4.30 4.33
N TRP A 44 -9.22 -4.39 3.12
CA TRP A 44 -9.87 -5.14 2.03
C TRP A 44 -8.95 -6.19 1.46
N ASP A 45 -9.57 -7.17 0.80
CA ASP A 45 -8.91 -8.12 -0.09
C ASP A 45 -9.42 -7.91 -1.48
N VAL A 46 -8.62 -8.27 -2.46
CA VAL A 46 -8.99 -8.22 -3.86
C VAL A 46 -8.12 -9.24 -4.57
N ASP A 47 -8.65 -9.83 -5.66
CA ASP A 47 -7.88 -10.81 -6.42
C ASP A 47 -6.61 -10.17 -7.00
N GLN A 48 -5.51 -10.89 -6.88
CA GLN A 48 -4.22 -10.46 -7.40
C GLN A 48 -3.97 -11.11 -8.76
N PRO A 49 -3.11 -10.54 -9.59
CA PRO A 49 -2.21 -9.42 -9.31
C PRO A 49 -2.87 -8.06 -9.50
N GLN A 50 -2.55 -7.13 -8.63
CA GLN A 50 -2.97 -5.74 -8.72
C GLN A 50 -1.77 -4.87 -8.41
N GLY A 51 -1.61 -3.77 -9.13
CA GLY A 51 -0.52 -2.84 -8.88
C GLY A 51 -0.82 -1.53 -9.59
N ILE A 52 -1.28 -0.53 -8.86
CA ILE A 52 -1.63 0.78 -9.39
C ILE A 52 -0.91 1.84 -8.59
N PRO A 53 -0.24 2.80 -9.24
CA PRO A 53 0.39 3.91 -8.51
C PRO A 53 -0.65 4.64 -7.66
N TRP A 54 -0.26 5.02 -6.44
CA TRP A 54 -1.13 5.78 -5.55
C TRP A 54 -0.41 7.04 -5.08
N ASP A 55 -1.19 8.01 -4.58
CA ASP A 55 -0.65 9.30 -4.18
C ASP A 55 -0.30 9.28 -2.68
N PRO A 56 0.99 9.21 -2.32
CA PRO A 56 1.39 9.17 -0.92
C PRO A 56 1.26 10.51 -0.18
N GLU A 57 0.80 11.56 -0.87
CA GLU A 57 0.47 12.81 -0.20
C GLU A 57 -0.84 12.74 0.55
N LEU A 58 -1.68 11.76 0.24
CA LEU A 58 -2.96 11.58 0.91
C LEU A 58 -2.73 11.15 2.36
N ASN A 59 -3.58 11.65 3.27
CA ASN A 59 -3.55 11.15 4.62
C ASN A 59 -4.14 9.73 4.64
N GLU A 60 -4.06 9.06 5.79
CA GLU A 60 -4.50 7.68 5.88
C GLU A 60 -5.94 7.49 5.45
N GLN A 61 -6.83 8.35 5.93
CA GLN A 61 -8.25 8.24 5.64
C GLN A 61 -8.52 8.46 4.15
N GLU A 62 -7.89 9.46 3.57
CA GLU A 62 -8.04 9.76 2.13
C GLU A 62 -7.49 8.62 1.28
N ALA A 63 -6.36 8.05 1.68
CA ALA A 63 -5.76 6.95 0.95
C ALA A 63 -6.68 5.72 0.97
N LEU A 64 -7.24 5.39 2.12
CA LEU A 64 -8.15 4.26 2.23
C LEU A 64 -9.42 4.47 1.41
N GLU A 65 -9.96 5.68 1.41
CA GLU A 65 -11.13 5.99 0.59
C GLU A 65 -10.80 5.83 -0.90
N TRP A 66 -9.62 6.27 -1.30
CA TRP A 66 -9.17 6.12 -2.68
C TRP A 66 -9.06 4.64 -3.06
N VAL A 67 -8.51 3.81 -2.18
CA VAL A 67 -8.41 2.37 -2.42
C VAL A 67 -9.79 1.78 -2.63
N LYS A 68 -10.72 2.09 -1.76
CA LYS A 68 -12.07 1.57 -1.85
C LYS A 68 -12.72 1.94 -3.19
N GLN A 69 -12.62 3.20 -3.58
CA GLN A 69 -13.23 3.66 -4.83
C GLN A 69 -12.56 3.05 -6.05
N THR A 70 -11.27 2.80 -5.96
CA THR A 70 -10.50 2.27 -7.09
C THR A 70 -10.76 0.78 -7.31
N PHE A 71 -10.90 0.01 -6.24
CA PHE A 71 -10.95 -1.45 -6.33
C PHE A 71 -12.33 -2.06 -6.06
N LYS A 72 -13.32 -1.27 -5.70
CA LYS A 72 -14.62 -1.80 -5.26
C LYS A 72 -15.32 -2.68 -6.28
N ASN A 73 -15.01 -2.53 -7.57
CA ASN A 73 -15.61 -3.32 -8.63
C ASN A 73 -14.70 -4.41 -9.16
N GLU A 74 -13.52 -4.59 -8.55
CA GLU A 74 -12.58 -5.62 -8.97
C GLU A 74 -12.97 -6.98 -8.41
N PRO A 75 -12.67 -8.07 -9.13
CA PRO A 75 -12.96 -9.42 -8.61
C PRO A 75 -12.32 -9.65 -7.26
N GLY A 76 -13.06 -10.29 -6.38
CA GLY A 76 -12.55 -10.65 -5.07
C GLY A 76 -12.50 -9.52 -4.06
N PHE A 77 -13.01 -8.32 -4.41
CA PHE A 77 -13.00 -7.21 -3.47
C PHE A 77 -13.98 -7.47 -2.34
N ILE A 78 -13.44 -7.58 -1.13
CA ILE A 78 -14.26 -7.82 0.05
C ILE A 78 -13.54 -7.23 1.26
N GLN A 79 -14.31 -6.85 2.27
CA GLN A 79 -13.74 -6.36 3.51
C GLN A 79 -13.25 -7.54 4.34
N ARG A 80 -12.02 -7.44 4.87
CA ARG A 80 -11.46 -8.47 5.73
C ARG A 80 -12.19 -8.49 7.07
N GLU A 81 -12.31 -9.69 7.62
CA GLU A 81 -12.86 -9.82 8.94
C GLU A 81 -11.80 -9.46 9.98
N GLU A 82 -12.26 -8.96 11.11
CA GLU A 82 -11.39 -8.53 12.19
C GLU A 82 -10.50 -9.66 12.68
N SER A 83 -11.07 -10.85 12.81
CA SER A 83 -10.29 -12.01 13.24
C SER A 83 -9.18 -12.39 12.30
N THR A 84 -9.39 -12.19 11.02
CA THR A 84 -8.37 -12.48 10.01
C THR A 84 -7.17 -11.58 10.18
N LYS A 85 -7.40 -10.32 10.52
CA LYS A 85 -6.34 -9.35 10.70
C LYS A 85 -5.43 -9.73 11.87
N GLU A 86 -5.98 -10.34 12.89
CA GLU A 86 -5.22 -10.72 14.07
C GLU A 86 -4.25 -11.87 13.79
N PHE A 87 -4.58 -12.71 12.84
CA PHE A 87 -3.75 -13.87 12.54
C PHE A 87 -2.70 -13.61 11.48
N VAL A 88 -2.72 -12.44 10.92
CA VAL A 88 -1.75 -12.12 9.91
C VAL A 88 -0.52 -11.54 10.58
N ASN A 89 0.21 -12.40 11.23
CA ASN A 89 1.51 -12.08 11.77
C ASN A 89 2.53 -12.42 10.72
N ARG A 90 3.01 -11.43 10.10
CA ARG A 90 3.99 -11.64 9.06
C ARG A 90 5.37 -11.33 9.52
#